data_a3d252f7e7f8f23d54af9214f0120649
#
_entry.id   a3d252f7e7f8f23d54af9214f0120649
#
_cell.length_a   1.000
_cell.length_b   1.000
_cell.length_c   1.000
_cell.angle_alpha   90.00
_cell.angle_beta   90.00
_cell.angle_gamma   90.00
#
_symmetry.space_group_name_H-M   'P 1'
#
loop_
_entity.id
_entity.type
_entity.pdbx_description
1 polymer ?
#
loop_
_entity_poly.entity_id
_entity_poly.type
_entity_poly.pdbx_seq_one_letter_code
_entity_poly.pdbx_strand_id
1 'polypeptide(L)'
;MPFIHIKSLPFEQQRDISRILQRITEDFSNASGIEKQHITVTWNLLSAGHYAVAGEVCDDQPESGHPLLVEMLLPDFNSSEEIAEYIQAVADSLSRHAQVPINNLFINCRLARSGQVFDAGEMVHW
;
A
#
# COMPACT_ATOMS: atom_id res chain seq x y z
N MET A 1 -0.33 -10.62 9.25
CA MET A 1 0.36 -10.45 8.01
C MET A 1 -0.60 -10.19 6.87
N PRO A 2 -1.35 -9.16 6.63
CA PRO A 2 -1.13 -8.40 5.41
C PRO A 2 -0.14 -7.27 5.64
N PHE A 3 0.66 -6.99 4.65
CA PHE A 3 1.62 -5.91 4.64
C PHE A 3 1.33 -5.01 3.44
N ILE A 4 1.15 -3.71 3.69
CA ILE A 4 0.91 -2.71 2.65
C ILE A 4 2.00 -1.67 2.76
N HIS A 5 2.81 -1.52 1.73
CA HIS A 5 3.91 -0.57 1.72
C HIS A 5 3.73 0.46 0.61
N ILE A 6 3.71 1.73 0.99
CA ILE A 6 3.45 2.85 0.09
C ILE A 6 4.72 3.68 -0.05
N LYS A 7 5.03 4.08 -1.29
CA LYS A 7 6.12 5.02 -1.58
C LYS A 7 5.57 6.16 -2.42
N SER A 8 5.96 7.37 -2.08
CA SER A 8 5.67 8.55 -2.87
C SER A 8 6.78 9.59 -2.73
N LEU A 9 6.78 10.57 -3.63
CA LEU A 9 7.54 11.80 -3.41
C LEU A 9 6.84 12.63 -2.33
N PRO A 10 7.52 13.64 -1.76
CA PRO A 10 6.87 14.57 -0.85
C PRO A 10 5.71 15.28 -1.55
N PHE A 11 4.65 15.59 -0.80
CA PHE A 11 3.54 16.36 -1.33
C PHE A 11 3.84 17.85 -1.19
N GLU A 12 3.50 18.62 -2.21
CA GLU A 12 3.63 20.07 -2.18
C GLU A 12 2.79 20.67 -1.05
N GLN A 13 1.54 20.17 -0.92
CA GLN A 13 0.68 20.45 0.23
C GLN A 13 0.76 19.28 1.20
N GLN A 14 1.22 19.55 2.40
CA GLN A 14 1.47 18.53 3.41
C GLN A 14 0.24 17.67 3.68
N ARG A 15 0.47 16.36 3.83
CA ARG A 15 -0.54 15.36 4.19
C ARG A 15 -0.25 14.85 5.60
N ASP A 16 -1.30 14.52 6.32
CA ASP A 16 -1.17 13.80 7.59
C ASP A 16 -1.01 12.30 7.31
N ILE A 17 0.22 11.88 7.10
CA ILE A 17 0.54 10.49 6.72
C ILE A 17 0.06 9.51 7.81
N SER A 18 0.28 9.80 9.08
CA SER A 18 -0.13 8.92 10.17
C SER A 18 -1.64 8.65 10.15
N ARG A 19 -2.44 9.68 9.90
CA ARG A 19 -3.89 9.54 9.81
C ARG A 19 -4.28 8.72 8.58
N ILE A 20 -3.61 8.92 7.45
CA ILE A 20 -3.88 8.16 6.24
C ILE A 20 -3.61 6.67 6.49
N LEU A 21 -2.50 6.32 7.14
CA LEU A 21 -2.18 4.93 7.47
C LEU A 21 -3.26 4.31 8.36
N GLN A 22 -3.76 5.04 9.35
CA GLN A 22 -4.84 4.58 10.23
C GLN A 22 -6.12 4.31 9.43
N ARG A 23 -6.48 5.20 8.51
CA ARG A 23 -7.68 5.07 7.69
C ARG A 23 -7.58 3.91 6.71
N ILE A 24 -6.43 3.72 6.09
CA ILE A 24 -6.20 2.59 5.19
C ILE A 24 -6.35 1.27 5.96
N THR A 25 -5.78 1.20 7.17
CA THR A 25 -5.91 0.02 8.02
C THR A 25 -7.38 -0.30 8.33
N GLU A 26 -8.17 0.70 8.71
CA GLU A 26 -9.60 0.54 8.99
C GLU A 26 -10.36 0.06 7.75
N ASP A 27 -10.15 0.72 6.62
CA ASP A 27 -10.86 0.40 5.38
C ASP A 27 -10.49 -1.00 4.88
N PHE A 28 -9.22 -1.35 4.95
CA PHE A 28 -8.75 -2.67 4.55
C PHE A 28 -9.30 -3.76 5.47
N SER A 29 -9.29 -3.52 6.79
CA SER A 29 -9.87 -4.44 7.76
C SER A 29 -11.36 -4.68 7.49
N ASN A 30 -12.11 -3.62 7.22
CA ASN A 30 -13.54 -3.72 6.91
C ASN A 30 -13.81 -4.49 5.62
N ALA A 31 -12.99 -4.26 4.59
CA ALA A 31 -13.17 -4.92 3.30
C ALA A 31 -12.75 -6.40 3.31
N SER A 32 -11.71 -6.73 4.06
CA SER A 32 -11.13 -8.08 4.07
C SER A 32 -11.66 -8.98 5.19
N GLY A 33 -12.20 -8.39 6.26
CA GLY A 33 -12.53 -9.12 7.48
C GLY A 33 -11.31 -9.48 8.32
N ILE A 34 -10.13 -9.03 7.94
CA ILE A 34 -8.90 -9.29 8.69
C ILE A 34 -8.82 -8.30 9.85
N GLU A 35 -8.53 -8.79 11.04
CA GLU A 35 -8.41 -7.92 12.21
C GLU A 35 -7.23 -6.95 12.07
N LYS A 36 -7.42 -5.71 12.52
CA LYS A 36 -6.41 -4.64 12.41
C LYS A 36 -5.05 -5.03 12.98
N GLN A 37 -5.03 -5.82 14.04
CA GLN A 37 -3.80 -6.25 14.71
C GLN A 37 -2.88 -7.07 13.80
N HIS A 38 -3.40 -7.61 12.70
CA HIS A 38 -2.62 -8.37 11.73
C HIS A 38 -2.20 -7.55 10.51
N ILE A 39 -2.61 -6.29 10.43
CA ILE A 39 -2.38 -5.44 9.26
C ILE A 39 -1.25 -4.46 9.55
N THR A 40 -0.23 -4.44 8.69
CA THR A 40 0.87 -3.47 8.76
C THR A 40 0.83 -2.58 7.53
N VAL A 41 0.84 -1.27 7.74
CA VAL A 41 0.88 -0.28 6.66
C VAL A 41 2.05 0.66 6.91
N THR A 42 2.89 0.84 5.90
CA THR A 42 4.04 1.75 5.97
C THR A 42 4.02 2.74 4.82
N TRP A 43 4.66 3.89 5.01
CA TRP A 43 4.81 4.90 3.97
C TRP A 43 6.24 5.43 3.98
N ASN A 44 6.88 5.38 2.83
CA ASN A 44 8.23 5.92 2.63
C ASN A 44 8.14 7.12 1.69
N LEU A 45 8.55 8.29 2.16
CA LEU A 45 8.69 9.48 1.33
C LEU A 45 10.07 9.43 0.66
N LEU A 46 10.08 9.34 -0.67
CA LEU A 46 11.30 9.41 -1.46
C LEU A 46 11.80 10.85 -1.47
N SER A 47 13.12 11.03 -1.50
CA SER A 47 13.70 12.37 -1.60
C SER A 47 13.37 13.01 -2.95
N ALA A 48 13.22 14.33 -2.97
CA ALA A 48 13.04 15.09 -4.20
C ALA A 48 14.10 14.71 -5.24
N GLY A 49 13.68 14.48 -6.48
CA GLY A 49 14.57 14.08 -7.56
C GLY A 49 15.03 12.63 -7.54
N HIS A 50 14.53 11.79 -6.60
CA HIS A 50 14.93 10.39 -6.45
C HIS A 50 13.94 9.40 -7.04
N TYR A 51 13.03 9.85 -7.89
CA TYR A 51 12.02 9.01 -8.54
C TYR A 51 11.90 9.46 -10.00
N ALA A 52 12.25 8.59 -10.92
CA ALA A 52 12.18 8.87 -12.35
C ALA A 52 11.20 7.92 -13.04
N VAL A 53 10.39 8.45 -13.93
CA VAL A 53 9.56 7.69 -14.88
C VAL A 53 9.97 8.13 -16.28
N ALA A 54 10.31 7.19 -17.15
CA ALA A 54 10.85 7.47 -18.49
C ALA A 54 12.07 8.41 -18.45
N GLY A 55 12.88 8.33 -17.36
CA GLY A 55 14.03 9.19 -17.16
C GLY A 55 13.72 10.59 -16.66
N GLU A 56 12.47 10.94 -16.48
CA GLU A 56 12.07 12.26 -15.97
C GLU A 56 11.90 12.21 -14.45
N VAL A 57 12.49 13.18 -13.76
CA VAL A 57 12.42 13.31 -12.30
C VAL A 57 11.51 14.44 -11.90
N CYS A 58 10.96 14.35 -10.70
CA CYS A 58 10.19 15.43 -10.06
C CYS A 58 10.64 15.58 -8.62
N ASP A 59 10.34 16.75 -8.04
CA ASP A 59 10.65 17.05 -6.64
C ASP A 59 9.48 16.75 -5.73
N ASP A 60 8.25 17.03 -6.19
CA ASP A 60 7.03 16.80 -5.44
C ASP A 60 6.15 15.76 -6.13
N GLN A 61 5.27 15.11 -5.37
CA GLN A 61 4.35 14.12 -5.89
C GLN A 61 3.33 14.76 -6.82
N PRO A 62 3.37 14.46 -8.14
CA PRO A 62 2.42 15.03 -9.08
C PRO A 62 1.10 14.26 -9.10
N GLU A 63 0.09 14.82 -9.74
CA GLU A 63 -1.20 14.14 -9.93
C GLU A 63 -1.21 13.15 -11.08
N SER A 64 -0.17 13.16 -11.91
CA SER A 64 -0.01 12.23 -13.03
C SER A 64 1.47 12.04 -13.36
N GLY A 65 1.77 10.98 -14.09
CA GLY A 65 3.12 10.72 -14.62
C GLY A 65 4.06 10.00 -13.66
N HIS A 66 3.93 10.19 -12.36
CA HIS A 66 4.69 9.49 -11.32
C HIS A 66 3.72 8.89 -10.31
N PRO A 67 3.25 7.66 -10.54
CA PRO A 67 2.27 7.04 -9.62
C PRO A 67 2.84 6.84 -8.22
N LEU A 68 1.97 6.88 -7.20
CA LEU A 68 2.31 6.32 -5.91
C LEU A 68 2.53 4.82 -6.10
N LEU A 69 3.61 4.31 -5.52
CA LEU A 69 3.99 2.90 -5.64
C LEU A 69 3.55 2.16 -4.39
N VAL A 70 2.70 1.16 -4.56
CA VAL A 70 2.14 0.38 -3.47
C VAL A 70 2.46 -1.08 -3.68
N GLU A 71 3.08 -1.70 -2.69
CA GLU A 71 3.32 -3.14 -2.66
C GLU A 71 2.50 -3.75 -1.54
N MET A 72 1.81 -4.85 -1.84
CA MET A 72 1.06 -5.62 -0.88
C MET A 72 1.65 -7.02 -0.77
N LEU A 73 1.63 -7.58 0.44
CA LEU A 73 1.97 -8.97 0.68
C LEU A 73 0.80 -9.63 1.40
N LEU A 74 0.28 -10.70 0.81
CA LEU A 74 -0.84 -11.48 1.35
C LEU A 74 -0.48 -12.96 1.37
N PRO A 75 -1.08 -13.77 2.27
CA PRO A 75 -0.95 -15.21 2.20
C PRO A 75 -1.52 -15.78 0.90
N ASP A 76 -0.92 -16.85 0.43
CA ASP A 76 -1.28 -17.46 -0.86
C ASP A 76 -2.59 -18.26 -0.83
N PHE A 77 -3.25 -18.36 0.34
CA PHE A 77 -4.56 -19.01 0.41
C PHE A 77 -5.72 -18.10 -0.08
N ASN A 78 -5.44 -16.83 -0.33
CA ASN A 78 -6.44 -15.92 -0.87
C ASN A 78 -6.71 -16.22 -2.35
N SER A 79 -7.97 -16.20 -2.76
CA SER A 79 -8.36 -16.39 -4.15
C SER A 79 -8.01 -15.17 -5.01
N SER A 80 -8.00 -15.34 -6.33
CA SER A 80 -7.78 -14.23 -7.27
C SER A 80 -8.83 -13.13 -7.11
N GLU A 81 -10.08 -13.52 -6.85
CA GLU A 81 -11.18 -12.59 -6.62
C GLU A 81 -10.98 -11.80 -5.32
N GLU A 82 -10.59 -12.48 -4.26
CA GLU A 82 -10.30 -11.83 -2.97
C GLU A 82 -9.13 -10.84 -3.12
N ILE A 83 -8.06 -11.24 -3.81
CA ILE A 83 -6.91 -10.37 -4.03
C ILE A 83 -7.32 -9.11 -4.81
N ALA A 84 -8.14 -9.27 -5.85
CA ALA A 84 -8.64 -8.13 -6.63
C ALA A 84 -9.47 -7.17 -5.77
N GLU A 85 -10.33 -7.70 -4.91
CA GLU A 85 -11.13 -6.90 -3.99
C GLU A 85 -10.25 -6.15 -2.98
N TYR A 86 -9.21 -6.80 -2.47
CA TYR A 86 -8.29 -6.19 -1.50
C TYR A 86 -7.45 -5.09 -2.14
N ILE A 87 -6.98 -5.29 -3.37
CA ILE A 87 -6.28 -4.25 -4.12
C ILE A 87 -7.20 -3.05 -4.34
N GLN A 88 -8.45 -3.29 -4.75
CA GLN A 88 -9.42 -2.22 -4.98
C GLN A 88 -9.71 -1.45 -3.70
N ALA A 89 -9.85 -2.14 -2.57
CA ALA A 89 -10.08 -1.51 -1.27
C ALA A 89 -8.92 -0.58 -0.89
N VAL A 90 -7.68 -1.01 -1.10
CA VAL A 90 -6.50 -0.18 -0.83
C VAL A 90 -6.46 1.01 -1.79
N ALA A 91 -6.73 0.80 -3.07
CA ALA A 91 -6.76 1.87 -4.06
C ALA A 91 -7.78 2.96 -3.70
N ASP A 92 -9.00 2.55 -3.39
CA ASP A 92 -10.09 3.48 -3.03
C ASP A 92 -9.76 4.24 -1.75
N SER A 93 -9.26 3.55 -0.73
CA SER A 93 -8.91 4.17 0.55
C SER A 93 -7.76 5.17 0.41
N LEU A 94 -6.68 4.76 -0.27
CA LEU A 94 -5.52 5.61 -0.48
C LEU A 94 -5.89 6.86 -1.30
N SER A 95 -6.61 6.70 -2.39
CA SER A 95 -7.05 7.82 -3.23
C SER A 95 -7.89 8.81 -2.43
N ARG A 96 -8.84 8.33 -1.66
CA ARG A 96 -9.74 9.17 -0.88
C ARG A 96 -9.00 9.90 0.25
N HIS A 97 -8.21 9.18 1.05
CA HIS A 97 -7.61 9.78 2.25
C HIS A 97 -6.35 10.58 1.96
N ALA A 98 -5.58 10.21 0.96
CA ALA A 98 -4.40 10.97 0.54
C ALA A 98 -4.71 12.06 -0.48
N GLN A 99 -5.94 12.10 -1.00
CA GLN A 99 -6.37 13.07 -2.02
C GLN A 99 -5.48 12.99 -3.27
N VAL A 100 -5.31 11.78 -3.77
CA VAL A 100 -4.55 11.53 -5.00
C VAL A 100 -5.49 10.90 -6.04
N PRO A 101 -5.30 11.19 -7.34
CA PRO A 101 -6.10 10.56 -8.38
C PRO A 101 -5.91 9.04 -8.36
N ILE A 102 -7.00 8.30 -8.43
CA ILE A 102 -6.94 6.83 -8.40
C ILE A 102 -6.16 6.27 -9.59
N ASN A 103 -6.16 6.97 -10.71
CA ASN A 103 -5.39 6.55 -11.89
C ASN A 103 -3.89 6.86 -11.79
N ASN A 104 -3.45 7.50 -10.70
CA ASN A 104 -2.04 7.72 -10.42
C ASN A 104 -1.54 6.84 -9.27
N LEU A 105 -2.06 5.63 -9.19
CA LEU A 105 -1.63 4.59 -8.25
C LEU A 105 -1.13 3.38 -9.04
N PHE A 106 -0.03 2.81 -8.59
CA PHE A 106 0.45 1.52 -9.05
C PHE A 106 0.47 0.58 -7.86
N ILE A 107 -0.31 -0.50 -7.91
CA ILE A 107 -0.42 -1.45 -6.82
C ILE A 107 -0.05 -2.85 -7.32
N ASN A 108 0.91 -3.48 -6.65
CA ASN A 108 1.31 -4.85 -6.93
C ASN A 108 1.10 -5.70 -5.68
N CYS A 109 0.55 -6.89 -5.84
CA CYS A 109 0.37 -7.83 -4.75
C CYS A 109 1.26 -9.05 -4.96
N ARG A 110 2.03 -9.40 -3.92
CA ARG A 110 2.81 -10.62 -3.87
C ARG A 110 2.17 -11.57 -2.87
N LEU A 111 2.35 -12.87 -3.09
CA LEU A 111 1.81 -13.89 -2.23
C LEU A 111 2.91 -14.56 -1.43
N ALA A 112 2.70 -14.65 -0.11
CA ALA A 112 3.60 -15.37 0.80
C ALA A 112 3.14 -16.82 0.93
N ARG A 113 4.09 -17.74 0.98
CA ARG A 113 3.84 -19.18 1.12
C ARG A 113 3.89 -19.61 2.58
N SER A 114 3.05 -20.58 2.92
CA SER A 114 3.12 -21.26 4.22
C SER A 114 4.54 -21.80 4.47
N GLY A 115 5.06 -21.57 5.66
CA GLY A 115 6.41 -21.99 6.03
C GLY A 115 7.53 -21.08 5.54
N GLN A 116 7.19 -19.94 4.91
CA GLN A 116 8.18 -18.97 4.44
C GLN A 116 8.00 -17.58 5.07
N VAL A 117 7.27 -17.53 6.18
CA VAL A 117 7.06 -16.32 6.97
C VAL A 117 7.46 -16.60 8.40
N PHE A 118 8.28 -15.72 8.97
CA PHE A 118 8.62 -15.74 10.38
C PHE A 118 7.95 -14.54 11.04
N ASP A 119 7.11 -14.78 12.03
CA ASP A 119 6.37 -13.74 12.73
C ASP A 119 6.12 -14.14 14.17
N ALA A 120 6.12 -13.18 15.07
CA ALA A 120 5.89 -13.40 16.50
C ALA A 120 6.76 -14.49 17.11
N GLY A 121 8.00 -14.63 16.64
CA GLY A 121 8.99 -15.55 17.19
C GLY A 121 8.96 -16.96 16.61
N GLU A 122 8.15 -17.23 15.59
CA GLU A 122 8.05 -18.56 15.00
C GLU A 122 7.75 -18.54 13.50
N MET A 123 7.98 -19.68 12.87
CA MET A 123 7.58 -19.88 11.47
C MET A 123 6.07 -20.03 11.40
N VAL A 124 5.44 -19.32 10.47
CA VAL A 124 3.99 -19.33 10.29
C VAL A 124 3.60 -20.35 9.22
N HIS A 125 2.65 -21.20 9.56
CA HIS A 125 2.10 -22.21 8.67
C HIS A 125 0.58 -22.05 8.56
N TRP A 126 0.06 -22.31 7.38
CA TRP A 126 -1.39 -22.30 7.12
C TRP A 126 -1.80 -23.38 6.13
#